data_1872dc22c64e91a1a0809541e7cdff71
#
_entry.id   1872dc22c64e91a1a0809541e7cdff71
#
_cell.length_a   1.000
_cell.length_b   1.000
_cell.length_c   1.000
_cell.angle_alpha   90.00
_cell.angle_beta   90.00
_cell.angle_gamma   90.00
#
_symmetry.space_group_name_H-M   'P 1'
#
loop_
_entity.id
_entity.type
_entity.pdbx_description
1 polymer ?
#
loop_
_entity_poly.entity_id
_entity_poly.type
_entity_poly.pdbx_seq_one_letter_code
_entity_poly.pdbx_strand_id
1 'polypeptide(L)'
;PASAVDAASPAGFAHLDVAAQRQRRADYAAWRALPEGERERIRVAASRFAALPTAQQQQLREQFQAQDQAFREGWRLGPQLGQQFPKLHGLFGFVPPEQREAALAVLRQLSPAQLSQLTLVAQRTPPQERDAVRSAFLALPAAERDGWLKRQAGQ
;
A
#
# COMPACT_ATOMS: atom_id res chain seq x y z
N PRO A 1 1.16 -29.30 -4.48
CA PRO A 1 1.18 -27.85 -4.49
C PRO A 1 2.52 -27.35 -5.02
N ALA A 2 2.47 -26.57 -6.10
CA ALA A 2 3.67 -25.94 -6.64
C ALA A 2 4.32 -25.10 -5.56
N SER A 3 5.60 -25.33 -5.34
CA SER A 3 6.38 -24.56 -4.38
C SER A 3 6.36 -23.08 -4.74
N ALA A 4 6.34 -22.18 -3.79
CA ALA A 4 6.38 -20.75 -4.04
C ALA A 4 7.59 -20.34 -4.91
N VAL A 5 8.64 -21.14 -4.88
CA VAL A 5 9.85 -20.97 -5.70
C VAL A 5 9.56 -21.21 -7.18
N ASP A 6 8.73 -22.20 -7.51
CA ASP A 6 8.37 -22.51 -8.90
C ASP A 6 7.52 -21.41 -9.53
N ALA A 7 6.66 -20.79 -8.75
CA ALA A 7 5.83 -19.69 -9.22
C ALA A 7 6.63 -18.39 -9.48
N ALA A 8 7.82 -18.26 -8.91
CA ALA A 8 8.70 -17.10 -9.11
C ALA A 8 9.56 -17.21 -10.37
N SER A 9 9.70 -18.42 -10.93
CA SER A 9 10.46 -18.63 -12.16
C SER A 9 9.64 -18.26 -13.42
N PRO A 10 10.28 -17.92 -14.55
CA PRO A 10 9.57 -17.67 -15.80
C PRO A 10 8.69 -18.84 -16.24
N ALA A 11 9.15 -20.08 -16.02
CA ALA A 11 8.38 -21.28 -16.32
C ALA A 11 7.16 -21.41 -15.39
N GLY A 12 7.33 -21.12 -14.08
CA GLY A 12 6.24 -21.12 -13.12
C GLY A 12 5.18 -20.07 -13.44
N PHE A 13 5.59 -18.90 -13.94
CA PHE A 13 4.67 -17.86 -14.36
C PHE A 13 3.77 -18.30 -15.52
N ALA A 14 4.32 -19.02 -16.51
CA ALA A 14 3.57 -19.49 -17.65
C ALA A 14 2.50 -20.51 -17.27
N HIS A 15 2.65 -21.22 -16.14
CA HIS A 15 1.67 -22.20 -15.65
C HIS A 15 0.56 -21.59 -14.78
N LEU A 16 0.66 -20.32 -14.43
CA LEU A 16 -0.40 -19.63 -13.69
C LEU A 16 -1.60 -19.37 -14.59
N ASP A 17 -2.79 -19.34 -14.00
CA ASP A 17 -3.98 -18.89 -14.72
C ASP A 17 -3.90 -17.38 -15.05
N VAL A 18 -4.80 -16.90 -15.92
CA VAL A 18 -4.78 -15.52 -16.40
C VAL A 18 -4.94 -14.51 -15.27
N ALA A 19 -5.79 -14.81 -14.29
CA ALA A 19 -5.99 -13.92 -13.14
C ALA A 19 -4.72 -13.83 -12.28
N ALA A 20 -4.07 -14.96 -12.00
CA ALA A 20 -2.83 -15.03 -11.25
C ALA A 20 -1.68 -14.34 -12.00
N GLN A 21 -1.59 -14.49 -13.32
CA GLN A 21 -0.61 -13.77 -14.14
C GLN A 21 -0.81 -12.26 -14.08
N ARG A 22 -2.07 -11.81 -14.17
CA ARG A 22 -2.42 -10.39 -14.06
C ARG A 22 -2.02 -9.84 -12.70
N GLN A 23 -2.31 -10.57 -11.63
CA GLN A 23 -1.94 -10.17 -10.28
C GLN A 23 -0.42 -10.07 -10.12
N ARG A 24 0.33 -11.03 -10.64
CA ARG A 24 1.81 -10.99 -10.62
C ARG A 24 2.37 -9.80 -11.37
N ARG A 25 1.81 -9.46 -12.51
CA ARG A 25 2.23 -8.26 -13.26
C ARG A 25 1.93 -6.98 -12.49
N ALA A 26 0.77 -6.90 -11.85
CA ALA A 26 0.41 -5.77 -11.02
C ALA A 26 1.35 -5.62 -9.81
N ASP A 27 1.66 -6.73 -9.14
CA ASP A 27 2.59 -6.74 -8.00
C ASP A 27 3.99 -6.31 -8.43
N TYR A 28 4.47 -6.79 -9.58
CA TYR A 28 5.76 -6.40 -10.12
C TYR A 28 5.80 -4.91 -10.51
N ALA A 29 4.74 -4.42 -11.13
CA ALA A 29 4.62 -3.00 -11.47
C ALA A 29 4.63 -2.13 -10.21
N ALA A 30 3.91 -2.53 -9.17
CA ALA A 30 3.90 -1.86 -7.87
C ALA A 30 5.31 -1.86 -7.24
N TRP A 31 6.00 -2.98 -7.29
CA TRP A 31 7.39 -3.10 -6.82
C TRP A 31 8.32 -2.14 -7.55
N ARG A 32 8.23 -2.10 -8.88
CA ARG A 32 9.05 -1.22 -9.71
C ARG A 32 8.77 0.26 -9.45
N ALA A 33 7.54 0.58 -9.06
CA ALA A 33 7.14 1.95 -8.76
C ALA A 33 7.67 2.46 -7.41
N LEU A 34 8.11 1.57 -6.52
CA LEU A 34 8.66 1.97 -5.23
C LEU A 34 10.03 2.63 -5.38
N PRO A 35 10.35 3.65 -4.57
CA PRO A 35 11.72 4.18 -4.47
C PRO A 35 12.72 3.09 -4.08
N GLU A 36 13.97 3.22 -4.52
CA GLU A 36 15.01 2.21 -4.22
C GLU A 36 15.19 1.99 -2.71
N GLY A 37 15.16 3.04 -1.92
CA GLY A 37 15.25 2.93 -0.46
C GLY A 37 14.14 2.08 0.15
N GLU A 38 12.91 2.21 -0.37
CA GLU A 38 11.79 1.38 0.06
C GLU A 38 11.94 -0.08 -0.38
N ARG A 39 12.40 -0.30 -1.62
CA ARG A 39 12.68 -1.66 -2.10
C ARG A 39 13.73 -2.34 -1.25
N GLU A 40 14.79 -1.64 -0.87
CA GLU A 40 15.84 -2.17 0.01
C GLU A 40 15.29 -2.55 1.39
N ARG A 41 14.45 -1.72 1.99
CA ARG A 41 13.80 -2.04 3.26
C ARG A 41 12.93 -3.30 3.17
N ILE A 42 12.22 -3.47 2.07
CA ILE A 42 11.41 -4.67 1.84
C ILE A 42 12.31 -5.90 1.70
N ARG A 43 13.44 -5.80 0.97
CA ARG A 43 14.41 -6.90 0.87
C ARG A 43 14.95 -7.31 2.24
N VAL A 44 15.32 -6.33 3.06
CA VAL A 44 15.80 -6.59 4.42
C VAL A 44 14.70 -7.25 5.27
N ALA A 45 13.47 -6.76 5.21
CA ALA A 45 12.34 -7.33 5.92
C ALA A 45 12.06 -8.77 5.45
N ALA A 46 12.12 -9.03 4.14
CA ALA A 46 11.96 -10.37 3.59
C ALA A 46 13.05 -11.33 4.08
N SER A 47 14.29 -10.87 4.13
CA SER A 47 15.42 -11.65 4.65
C SER A 47 15.24 -12.00 6.14
N ARG A 48 14.78 -11.03 6.93
CA ARG A 48 14.48 -11.26 8.36
C ARG A 48 13.34 -12.26 8.54
N PHE A 49 12.30 -12.14 7.72
CA PHE A 49 11.19 -13.09 7.76
C PHE A 49 11.66 -14.50 7.41
N ALA A 50 12.47 -14.65 6.34
CA ALA A 50 13.02 -15.94 5.92
C ALA A 50 13.90 -16.59 7.00
N ALA A 51 14.54 -15.79 7.86
CA ALA A 51 15.37 -16.27 8.95
C ALA A 51 14.56 -16.70 10.20
N LEU A 52 13.27 -16.41 10.26
CA LEU A 52 12.41 -16.80 11.38
C LEU A 52 12.15 -18.30 11.38
N PRO A 53 11.93 -18.91 12.58
CA PRO A 53 11.44 -20.28 12.65
C PRO A 53 10.13 -20.46 11.89
N THR A 54 9.91 -21.64 11.31
CA THR A 54 8.72 -21.93 10.49
C THR A 54 7.41 -21.64 11.22
N ALA A 55 7.32 -21.94 12.51
CA ALA A 55 6.13 -21.66 13.31
C ALA A 55 5.81 -20.15 13.38
N GLN A 56 6.83 -19.31 13.53
CA GLN A 56 6.66 -17.86 13.55
C GLN A 56 6.29 -17.32 12.18
N GLN A 57 6.87 -17.84 11.11
CA GLN A 57 6.49 -17.49 9.75
C GLN A 57 5.02 -17.80 9.49
N GLN A 58 4.56 -18.98 9.91
CA GLN A 58 3.17 -19.40 9.75
C GLN A 58 2.23 -18.49 10.53
N GLN A 59 2.56 -18.16 11.76
CA GLN A 59 1.77 -17.25 12.59
C GLN A 59 1.62 -15.88 11.94
N LEU A 60 2.70 -15.32 11.40
CA LEU A 60 2.66 -14.03 10.71
C LEU A 60 1.81 -14.09 9.44
N ARG A 61 1.89 -15.18 8.68
CA ARG A 61 1.03 -15.39 7.50
C ARG A 61 -0.44 -15.44 7.87
N GLU A 62 -0.79 -16.15 8.94
CA GLU A 62 -2.17 -16.25 9.43
C GLU A 62 -2.68 -14.88 9.89
N GLN A 63 -1.88 -14.11 10.61
CA GLN A 63 -2.24 -12.75 11.01
C GLN A 63 -2.48 -11.85 9.80
N PHE A 64 -1.63 -11.95 8.79
CA PHE A 64 -1.78 -11.18 7.56
C PHE A 64 -3.06 -11.55 6.79
N GLN A 65 -3.35 -12.85 6.69
CA GLN A 65 -4.58 -13.32 6.02
C GLN A 65 -5.85 -12.93 6.76
N ALA A 66 -5.79 -12.78 8.09
CA ALA A 66 -6.92 -12.36 8.90
C ALA A 66 -7.25 -10.88 8.74
N GLN A 67 -6.33 -10.07 8.20
CA GLN A 67 -6.58 -8.66 7.89
C GLN A 67 -7.46 -8.52 6.66
N ASP A 68 -8.25 -7.45 6.60
CA ASP A 68 -9.03 -7.15 5.41
C ASP A 68 -8.11 -6.76 4.23
N GLN A 69 -8.68 -6.75 3.03
CA GLN A 69 -7.90 -6.52 1.81
C GLN A 69 -7.25 -5.13 1.79
N ALA A 70 -7.89 -4.11 2.34
CA ALA A 70 -7.35 -2.76 2.38
C ALA A 70 -6.05 -2.71 3.19
N PHE A 71 -6.02 -3.38 4.36
CA PHE A 71 -4.81 -3.50 5.16
C PHE A 71 -3.74 -4.30 4.44
N ARG A 72 -4.10 -5.41 3.82
CA ARG A 72 -3.15 -6.25 3.09
C ARG A 72 -2.47 -5.50 1.95
N GLU A 73 -3.19 -4.64 1.24
CA GLU A 73 -2.64 -3.86 0.14
C GLU A 73 -1.76 -2.70 0.61
N GLY A 74 -1.84 -2.31 1.87
CA GLY A 74 -0.96 -1.30 2.45
C GLY A 74 0.52 -1.64 2.33
N TRP A 75 0.91 -2.93 2.24
CA TRP A 75 2.31 -3.33 2.06
C TRP A 75 2.92 -2.79 0.76
N ARG A 76 2.11 -2.53 -0.25
CA ARG A 76 2.55 -1.97 -1.53
C ARG A 76 3.10 -0.55 -1.40
N LEU A 77 2.83 0.11 -0.29
CA LEU A 77 3.37 1.43 0.02
C LEU A 77 4.81 1.37 0.54
N GLY A 78 5.32 0.18 0.86
CA GLY A 78 6.62 -0.02 1.48
C GLY A 78 6.56 0.01 3.00
N PRO A 79 7.66 -0.37 3.69
CA PRO A 79 7.66 -0.51 5.15
C PRO A 79 7.35 0.77 5.92
N GLN A 80 7.76 1.93 5.43
CA GLN A 80 7.50 3.20 6.09
C GLN A 80 6.07 3.68 5.87
N LEU A 81 5.64 3.75 4.62
CA LEU A 81 4.30 4.22 4.26
C LEU A 81 3.24 3.22 4.69
N GLY A 82 3.54 1.92 4.60
CA GLY A 82 2.64 0.86 5.03
C GLY A 82 2.30 0.93 6.50
N GLN A 83 3.22 1.37 7.36
CA GLN A 83 2.95 1.59 8.78
C GLN A 83 1.94 2.71 9.04
N GLN A 84 1.88 3.71 8.16
CA GLN A 84 0.93 4.81 8.26
C GLN A 84 -0.44 4.48 7.67
N PHE A 85 -0.53 3.44 6.83
CA PHE A 85 -1.75 3.11 6.11
C PHE A 85 -2.96 2.85 7.03
N PRO A 86 -2.84 2.16 8.18
CA PRO A 86 -3.97 2.02 9.09
C PRO A 86 -4.57 3.36 9.55
N LYS A 87 -3.75 4.40 9.68
CA LYS A 87 -4.21 5.75 10.04
C LYS A 87 -4.90 6.46 8.86
N LEU A 88 -4.60 6.04 7.64
CA LEU A 88 -5.22 6.56 6.41
C LEU A 88 -6.48 5.78 6.02
N HIS A 89 -6.76 4.65 6.65
CA HIS A 89 -7.85 3.75 6.29
C HIS A 89 -9.21 4.44 6.28
N GLY A 90 -9.45 5.36 7.21
CA GLY A 90 -10.69 6.13 7.26
C GLY A 90 -10.99 6.91 5.97
N LEU A 91 -9.97 7.26 5.21
CA LEU A 91 -10.10 8.00 3.96
C LEU A 91 -9.82 7.14 2.73
N PHE A 92 -8.79 6.30 2.77
CA PHE A 92 -8.28 5.54 1.63
C PHE A 92 -8.65 4.05 1.64
N GLY A 93 -9.20 3.52 2.72
CA GLY A 93 -9.65 2.13 2.78
C GLY A 93 -10.88 1.84 1.93
N PHE A 94 -11.62 2.87 1.54
CA PHE A 94 -12.87 2.78 0.78
C PHE A 94 -12.73 3.20 -0.68
N VAL A 95 -11.52 3.27 -1.19
CA VAL A 95 -11.27 3.62 -2.60
C VAL A 95 -11.84 2.52 -3.49
N PRO A 96 -12.63 2.88 -4.52
CA PRO A 96 -13.09 1.88 -5.49
C PRO A 96 -11.92 1.13 -6.13
N PRO A 97 -12.06 -0.17 -6.43
CA PRO A 97 -10.94 -0.97 -6.96
C PRO A 97 -10.27 -0.38 -8.19
N GLU A 98 -11.03 0.25 -9.09
CA GLU A 98 -10.53 0.86 -10.31
C GLU A 98 -9.69 2.12 -10.07
N GLN A 99 -9.82 2.75 -8.90
CA GLN A 99 -9.06 3.96 -8.53
C GLN A 99 -7.89 3.66 -7.58
N ARG A 100 -7.78 2.42 -7.13
CA ARG A 100 -6.84 2.04 -6.06
C ARG A 100 -5.39 2.28 -6.43
N GLU A 101 -4.97 1.86 -7.62
CA GLU A 101 -3.58 2.03 -8.06
C GLU A 101 -3.19 3.51 -8.22
N ALA A 102 -4.10 4.33 -8.73
CA ALA A 102 -3.87 5.77 -8.83
C ALA A 102 -3.72 6.41 -7.45
N ALA A 103 -4.57 6.02 -6.50
CA ALA A 103 -4.49 6.51 -5.11
C ALA A 103 -3.17 6.10 -4.45
N LEU A 104 -2.75 4.85 -4.59
CA LEU A 104 -1.47 4.37 -4.04
C LEU A 104 -0.28 5.11 -4.66
N ALA A 105 -0.33 5.40 -5.96
CA ALA A 105 0.72 6.15 -6.64
C ALA A 105 0.89 7.56 -6.06
N VAL A 106 -0.21 8.25 -5.75
CA VAL A 106 -0.18 9.55 -5.08
C VAL A 106 0.42 9.44 -3.68
N LEU A 107 -0.04 8.48 -2.89
CA LEU A 107 0.46 8.27 -1.52
C LEU A 107 1.97 8.01 -1.48
N ARG A 108 2.50 7.28 -2.45
CA ARG A 108 3.95 7.02 -2.55
C ARG A 108 4.78 8.28 -2.83
N GLN A 109 4.19 9.31 -3.41
CA GLN A 109 4.88 10.57 -3.72
C GLN A 109 4.94 11.53 -2.54
N LEU A 110 4.19 11.26 -1.47
CA LEU A 110 4.10 12.16 -0.33
C LEU A 110 5.36 12.11 0.53
N SER A 111 5.77 13.28 1.03
CA SER A 111 6.81 13.37 2.05
C SER A 111 6.30 12.86 3.40
N PRO A 112 7.18 12.51 4.35
CA PRO A 112 6.75 12.15 5.71
C PRO A 112 5.89 13.23 6.38
N ALA A 113 6.21 14.51 6.17
CA ALA A 113 5.43 15.62 6.70
C ALA A 113 4.04 15.69 6.09
N GLN A 114 3.94 15.54 4.76
CA GLN A 114 2.64 15.48 4.06
C GLN A 114 1.81 14.30 4.54
N LEU A 115 2.44 13.14 4.70
CA LEU A 115 1.77 11.93 5.15
C LEU A 115 1.20 12.10 6.56
N SER A 116 1.97 12.71 7.48
CA SER A 116 1.49 13.03 8.84
C SER A 116 0.30 13.96 8.82
N GLN A 117 0.32 14.99 7.98
CA GLN A 117 -0.81 15.90 7.83
C GLN A 117 -2.04 15.19 7.26
N LEU A 118 -1.83 14.32 6.27
CA LEU A 118 -2.93 13.55 5.66
C LEU A 118 -3.56 12.59 6.65
N THR A 119 -2.79 11.98 7.55
CA THR A 119 -3.36 11.14 8.63
C THR A 119 -4.27 11.94 9.56
N LEU A 120 -3.91 13.17 9.87
CA LEU A 120 -4.77 14.07 10.67
C LEU A 120 -6.07 14.39 9.93
N VAL A 121 -5.98 14.69 8.63
CA VAL A 121 -7.17 14.92 7.79
C VAL A 121 -8.06 13.69 7.78
N ALA A 122 -7.49 12.50 7.59
CA ALA A 122 -8.24 11.25 7.58
C ALA A 122 -8.97 10.99 8.89
N GLN A 123 -8.33 11.29 10.03
CA GLN A 123 -8.92 11.10 11.35
C GLN A 123 -10.04 12.09 11.66
N ARG A 124 -9.96 13.31 11.10
CA ARG A 124 -10.92 14.38 11.35
C ARG A 124 -12.09 14.40 10.37
N THR A 125 -11.99 13.69 9.26
CA THR A 125 -13.02 13.70 8.21
C THR A 125 -14.20 12.84 8.63
N PRO A 126 -15.42 13.42 8.73
CA PRO A 126 -16.62 12.62 9.01
C PRO A 126 -16.91 11.60 7.90
N PRO A 127 -17.55 10.46 8.21
CA PRO A 127 -17.81 9.42 7.22
C PRO A 127 -18.52 9.92 5.95
N GLN A 128 -19.47 10.85 6.09
CA GLN A 128 -20.25 11.38 4.97
C GLN A 128 -19.43 12.30 4.04
N GLU A 129 -18.26 12.79 4.48
CA GLU A 129 -17.39 13.67 3.71
C GLU A 129 -16.17 12.95 3.10
N ARG A 130 -15.96 11.69 3.43
CA ARG A 130 -14.76 10.93 3.02
C ARG A 130 -14.54 10.92 1.52
N ASP A 131 -15.58 10.63 0.74
CA ASP A 131 -15.46 10.54 -0.72
C ASP A 131 -15.10 11.88 -1.33
N ALA A 132 -15.74 12.96 -0.86
CA ALA A 132 -15.46 14.30 -1.36
C ALA A 132 -14.03 14.77 -1.03
N VAL A 133 -13.59 14.56 0.21
CA VAL A 133 -12.24 14.95 0.67
C VAL A 133 -11.18 14.14 -0.07
N ARG A 134 -11.35 12.83 -0.19
CA ARG A 134 -10.43 11.96 -0.93
C ARG A 134 -10.33 12.36 -2.40
N SER A 135 -11.45 12.58 -3.06
CA SER A 135 -11.48 12.99 -4.46
C SER A 135 -10.82 14.33 -4.67
N ALA A 136 -11.06 15.30 -3.79
CA ALA A 136 -10.44 16.61 -3.84
C ALA A 136 -8.91 16.49 -3.71
N PHE A 137 -8.42 15.69 -2.76
CA PHE A 137 -6.98 15.49 -2.57
C PHE A 137 -6.32 14.81 -3.78
N LEU A 138 -6.92 13.75 -4.29
CA LEU A 138 -6.37 13.01 -5.42
C LEU A 138 -6.36 13.82 -6.72
N ALA A 139 -7.23 14.80 -6.86
CA ALA A 139 -7.28 15.68 -8.03
C ALA A 139 -6.24 16.80 -8.01
N LEU A 140 -5.58 17.05 -6.86
CA LEU A 140 -4.63 18.14 -6.73
C LEU A 140 -3.34 17.89 -7.51
N PRO A 141 -2.82 18.92 -8.22
CA PRO A 141 -1.43 18.90 -8.66
C PRO A 141 -0.48 18.78 -7.48
N ALA A 142 0.67 18.15 -7.69
CA ALA A 142 1.66 17.92 -6.62
C ALA A 142 2.05 19.22 -5.90
N ALA A 143 2.20 20.34 -6.64
CA ALA A 143 2.58 21.62 -6.08
C ALA A 143 1.53 22.22 -5.13
N GLU A 144 0.27 21.81 -5.23
CA GLU A 144 -0.82 22.36 -4.41
C GLU A 144 -1.11 21.52 -3.16
N ARG A 145 -0.49 20.35 -3.03
CA ARG A 145 -0.75 19.42 -1.93
C ARG A 145 -0.39 20.01 -0.56
N ASP A 146 0.77 20.64 -0.45
CA ASP A 146 1.22 21.24 0.82
C ASP A 146 0.25 22.29 1.36
N GLY A 147 -0.17 23.21 0.50
CA GLY A 147 -1.11 24.26 0.88
C GLY A 147 -2.47 23.69 1.30
N TRP A 148 -2.98 22.72 0.53
CA TRP A 148 -4.25 22.07 0.84
C TRP A 148 -4.19 21.32 2.19
N LEU A 149 -3.12 20.54 2.41
CA LEU A 149 -2.93 19.79 3.66
C LEU A 149 -2.84 20.70 4.87
N LYS A 150 -2.12 21.83 4.75
CA LYS A 150 -2.02 22.80 5.83
C LYS A 150 -3.37 23.42 6.19
N ARG A 151 -4.17 23.75 5.19
CA ARG A 151 -5.52 24.29 5.41
C ARG A 151 -6.44 23.27 6.07
N GLN A 152 -6.43 22.02 5.61
CA GLN A 152 -7.30 20.98 6.14
C GLN A 152 -6.85 20.49 7.52
N ALA A 153 -5.56 20.35 7.76
CA ALA A 153 -5.03 19.90 9.04
C ALA A 153 -5.06 20.99 10.13
N GLY A 154 -5.01 22.27 9.73
CA GLY A 154 -5.03 23.41 10.64
C GLY A 154 -6.44 23.82 11.11
N GLN A 155 -7.46 23.23 10.54
CA GLN A 155 -8.86 23.42 10.97
C GLN A 155 -9.26 22.30 11.96
#